data_9c492463e6d77653171bf54c950258f7
#
_entry.id   9c492463e6d77653171bf54c950258f7
#
_cell.length_a   1.000
_cell.length_b   1.000
_cell.length_c   1.000
_cell.angle_alpha   90.00
_cell.angle_beta   90.00
_cell.angle_gamma   90.00
#
_symmetry.space_group_name_H-M   'P 1'
#
loop_
_entity.id
_entity.type
_entity.pdbx_description
1 polymer ?
#
loop_
_entity_poly.entity_id
_entity_poly.type
_entity_poly.pdbx_seq_one_letter_code
_entity_poly.pdbx_strand_id
1 'polypeptide(L)'
;YCLPKDTKQLLANFDKVPQKIMEAIIESNVMRKDFIGLEIAKLKPKTVGVYKLVMKEGSDNIRESSMQGIMKRVKAKGIKVIVYEPLIKEKQFFNSEVYQDLELFKKEADLILCNRSHPDLKDVQDKIFTRDLFNQD
;
A
#
# COMPACT_ATOMS: atom_id res chain seq x y z
N TYR A 1 6.65 -3.67 7.51
CA TYR A 1 7.47 -2.69 8.21
C TYR A 1 8.79 -3.29 8.69
N CYS A 2 8.76 -4.30 9.57
CA CYS A 2 9.96 -4.85 10.18
C CYS A 2 10.95 -5.41 9.15
N LEU A 3 10.50 -6.30 8.25
CA LEU A 3 11.38 -6.93 7.26
C LEU A 3 12.12 -5.93 6.36
N PRO A 4 11.47 -4.94 5.73
CA PRO A 4 12.18 -3.93 4.95
C PRO A 4 13.13 -3.06 5.77
N LYS A 5 12.78 -2.74 7.02
CA LYS A 5 13.63 -1.96 7.92
C LYS A 5 14.86 -2.77 8.34
N ASP A 6 14.66 -4.01 8.78
CA ASP A 6 15.72 -4.86 9.31
C ASP A 6 16.68 -5.32 8.21
N THR A 7 16.20 -5.57 7.00
CA THR A 7 17.07 -5.86 5.84
C THR A 7 17.92 -4.67 5.43
N LYS A 8 17.39 -3.44 5.50
CA LYS A 8 18.20 -2.23 5.26
C LYS A 8 19.25 -2.03 6.34
N GLN A 9 18.90 -2.26 7.61
CA GLN A 9 19.83 -2.17 8.72
C GLN A 9 20.95 -3.20 8.57
N LEU A 10 20.59 -4.43 8.21
CA LEU A 10 21.56 -5.50 7.98
C LEU A 10 22.49 -5.17 6.80
N LEU A 11 21.96 -4.64 5.70
CA LEU A 11 22.79 -4.20 4.57
C LEU A 11 23.80 -3.14 4.99
N ALA A 12 23.38 -2.14 5.80
CA ALA A 12 24.27 -1.11 6.30
C ALA A 12 25.41 -1.68 7.17
N ASN A 13 25.17 -2.77 7.90
CA ASN A 13 26.20 -3.42 8.72
C ASN A 13 27.26 -4.17 7.88
N PHE A 14 26.97 -4.53 6.64
CA PHE A 14 27.98 -5.13 5.75
C PHE A 14 29.03 -4.12 5.28
N ASP A 15 28.67 -2.84 5.18
CA ASP A 15 29.56 -1.73 4.77
C ASP A 15 30.51 -2.14 3.62
N LYS A 16 31.78 -2.44 3.93
CA LYS A 16 32.80 -2.82 2.94
C LYS A 16 32.87 -4.33 2.65
N VAL A 17 32.04 -5.13 3.31
CA VAL A 17 32.02 -6.58 3.09
C VAL A 17 31.20 -6.89 1.84
N PRO A 18 31.79 -7.55 0.81
CA PRO A 18 31.05 -7.89 -0.41
C PRO A 18 29.87 -8.82 -0.12
N GLN A 19 28.71 -8.43 -0.59
CA GLN A 19 27.48 -9.24 -0.50
C GLN A 19 26.49 -8.80 -1.60
N LYS A 20 25.58 -9.67 -1.97
CA LYS A 20 24.55 -9.40 -2.99
C LYS A 20 23.13 -9.73 -2.54
N ILE A 21 22.97 -10.65 -1.59
CA ILE A 21 21.65 -11.12 -1.18
C ILE A 21 20.84 -10.00 -0.52
N MET A 22 21.43 -9.22 0.38
CA MET A 22 20.71 -8.14 1.08
C MET A 22 20.33 -7.00 0.14
N GLU A 23 21.21 -6.65 -0.81
CA GLU A 23 20.90 -5.72 -1.90
C GLU A 23 19.71 -6.23 -2.72
N ALA A 24 19.77 -7.48 -3.17
CA ALA A 24 18.72 -8.09 -3.99
C ALA A 24 17.36 -8.11 -3.26
N ILE A 25 17.32 -8.35 -1.95
CA ILE A 25 16.08 -8.30 -1.17
C ILE A 25 15.50 -6.88 -1.18
N ILE A 26 16.32 -5.86 -0.97
CA ILE A 26 15.87 -4.46 -0.96
C ILE A 26 15.38 -4.05 -2.35
N GLU A 27 16.13 -4.36 -3.39
CA GLU A 27 15.74 -4.08 -4.78
C GLU A 27 14.45 -4.79 -5.16
N SER A 28 14.29 -6.06 -4.79
CA SER A 28 13.06 -6.83 -5.04
C SER A 28 11.83 -6.18 -4.39
N ASN A 29 11.97 -5.61 -3.18
CA ASN A 29 10.89 -4.86 -2.55
C ASN A 29 10.53 -3.58 -3.32
N VAL A 30 11.50 -2.91 -3.92
CA VAL A 30 11.26 -1.75 -4.79
C VAL A 30 10.54 -2.18 -6.07
N MET A 31 11.09 -3.18 -6.77
CA MET A 31 10.52 -3.71 -8.02
C MET A 31 9.09 -4.20 -7.84
N ARG A 32 8.78 -4.85 -6.71
CA ARG A 32 7.42 -5.31 -6.40
C ARG A 32 6.44 -4.14 -6.29
N LYS A 33 6.83 -3.03 -5.65
CA LYS A 33 6.00 -1.82 -5.58
C LYS A 33 5.83 -1.16 -6.94
N ASP A 34 6.86 -1.15 -7.77
CA ASP A 34 6.79 -0.66 -9.14
C ASP A 34 5.83 -1.50 -9.98
N PHE A 35 5.94 -2.82 -9.90
CA PHE A 35 5.04 -3.76 -10.56
C PHE A 35 3.57 -3.52 -10.18
N ILE A 36 3.26 -3.44 -8.88
CA ILE A 36 1.88 -3.18 -8.42
C ILE A 36 1.37 -1.84 -8.95
N GLY A 37 2.19 -0.79 -8.88
CA GLY A 37 1.80 0.53 -9.41
C GLY A 37 1.54 0.51 -10.92
N LEU A 38 2.28 -0.27 -11.69
CA LEU A 38 2.05 -0.46 -13.12
C LEU A 38 0.78 -1.25 -13.43
N GLU A 39 0.53 -2.34 -12.69
CA GLU A 39 -0.69 -3.13 -12.86
C GLU A 39 -1.95 -2.29 -12.57
N ILE A 40 -1.93 -1.50 -11.51
CA ILE A 40 -3.02 -0.57 -11.21
C ILE A 40 -3.20 0.44 -12.35
N ALA A 41 -2.12 1.02 -12.87
CA ALA A 41 -2.19 2.00 -13.95
C ALA A 41 -2.74 1.42 -15.27
N LYS A 42 -2.50 0.13 -15.55
CA LYS A 42 -3.08 -0.57 -16.71
C LYS A 42 -4.60 -0.63 -16.69
N LEU A 43 -5.19 -0.68 -15.50
CA LEU A 43 -6.65 -0.68 -15.32
C LEU A 43 -7.27 0.70 -15.55
N LYS A 44 -6.45 1.75 -15.66
CA LYS A 44 -6.85 3.14 -15.95
C LYS A 44 -7.93 3.70 -14.99
N PRO A 45 -7.88 3.46 -13.68
CA PRO A 45 -8.82 4.06 -12.75
C PRO A 45 -8.61 5.57 -12.70
N LYS A 46 -9.68 6.34 -12.49
CA LYS A 46 -9.58 7.78 -12.21
C LYS A 46 -9.18 8.01 -10.76
N THR A 47 -9.75 7.22 -9.84
CA THR A 47 -9.52 7.32 -8.40
C THR A 47 -9.19 5.94 -7.83
N VAL A 48 -8.05 5.83 -7.15
CA VAL A 48 -7.66 4.65 -6.38
C VAL A 48 -7.88 4.92 -4.90
N GLY A 49 -8.73 4.14 -4.27
CA GLY A 49 -8.91 4.11 -2.83
C GLY A 49 -7.88 3.17 -2.19
N VAL A 50 -7.21 3.60 -1.14
CA VAL A 50 -6.35 2.74 -0.31
C VAL A 50 -7.10 2.42 0.96
N TYR A 51 -7.47 1.16 1.12
CA TYR A 51 -8.21 0.68 2.28
C TYR A 51 -7.25 0.17 3.35
N LYS A 52 -7.14 0.92 4.43
CA LYS A 52 -6.22 0.74 5.56
C LYS A 52 -4.75 0.70 5.15
N LEU A 53 -3.95 1.45 5.84
CA LEU A 53 -2.50 1.53 5.64
C LEU A 53 -1.76 0.53 6.55
N VAL A 54 -2.41 0.11 7.62
CA VAL A 54 -1.85 -0.79 8.61
C VAL A 54 -1.94 -2.23 8.10
N MET A 55 -0.87 -3.00 8.29
CA MET A 55 -0.76 -4.37 7.81
C MET A 55 -1.20 -5.41 8.84
N LYS A 56 -1.18 -5.05 10.12
CA LYS A 56 -1.61 -5.92 11.23
C LYS A 56 -2.67 -5.22 12.05
N GLU A 57 -3.68 -5.94 12.44
CA GLU A 57 -4.67 -5.47 13.39
C GLU A 57 -3.98 -5.07 14.70
N GLY A 58 -4.35 -3.92 15.28
CA GLY A 58 -3.71 -3.37 16.47
C GLY A 58 -2.33 -2.72 16.28
N SER A 59 -1.82 -2.60 15.05
CA SER A 59 -0.59 -1.86 14.76
C SER A 59 -0.90 -0.40 14.43
N ASP A 60 -0.05 0.52 14.86
CA ASP A 60 -0.10 1.96 14.58
C ASP A 60 0.96 2.44 13.57
N ASN A 61 1.75 1.52 12.99
CA ASN A 61 2.85 1.82 12.09
C ASN A 61 2.37 2.22 10.67
N ILE A 62 1.57 3.27 10.61
CA ILE A 62 0.99 3.79 9.36
C ILE A 62 2.07 4.37 8.45
N ARG A 63 3.05 5.09 9.02
CA ARG A 63 4.03 5.89 8.27
C ARG A 63 5.04 5.07 7.47
N GLU A 64 5.32 3.84 7.89
CA GLU A 64 6.30 2.95 7.24
C GLU A 64 5.64 1.84 6.41
N SER A 65 4.35 1.96 6.16
CA SER A 65 3.60 0.99 5.36
C SER A 65 4.12 0.94 3.91
N SER A 66 4.25 -0.26 3.37
CA SER A 66 4.56 -0.50 1.95
C SER A 66 3.52 0.13 1.01
N MET A 67 2.29 0.32 1.49
CA MET A 67 1.21 0.99 0.76
C MET A 67 1.58 2.42 0.35
N GLN A 68 2.32 3.15 1.18
CA GLN A 68 2.80 4.50 0.81
C GLN A 68 3.68 4.49 -0.43
N GLY A 69 4.54 3.48 -0.54
CA GLY A 69 5.39 3.31 -1.72
C GLY A 69 4.58 3.05 -2.99
N ILE A 70 3.47 2.31 -2.88
CA ILE A 70 2.53 2.08 -3.99
C ILE A 70 1.74 3.36 -4.29
N MET A 71 1.22 4.06 -3.27
CA MET A 71 0.52 5.34 -3.43
C MET A 71 1.35 6.36 -4.22
N LYS A 72 2.64 6.50 -3.89
CA LYS A 72 3.56 7.40 -4.63
C LYS A 72 3.64 7.05 -6.11
N ARG A 73 3.70 5.76 -6.45
CA ARG A 73 3.78 5.29 -7.83
C ARG A 73 2.50 5.50 -8.62
N VAL A 74 1.37 5.24 -7.98
CA VAL A 74 0.04 5.48 -8.57
C VAL A 74 -0.16 6.97 -8.83
N LYS A 75 0.18 7.84 -7.86
CA LYS A 75 0.12 9.29 -8.03
C LYS A 75 1.05 9.80 -9.13
N ALA A 76 2.26 9.25 -9.24
CA ALA A 76 3.20 9.60 -10.30
C ALA A 76 2.68 9.30 -11.72
N LYS A 77 1.63 8.46 -11.84
CA LYS A 77 0.90 8.20 -13.09
C LYS A 77 -0.28 9.14 -13.33
N GLY A 78 -0.45 10.18 -12.49
CA GLY A 78 -1.55 11.14 -12.59
C GLY A 78 -2.90 10.62 -12.04
N ILE A 79 -2.91 9.52 -11.32
CA ILE A 79 -4.12 8.92 -10.76
C ILE A 79 -4.39 9.53 -9.37
N LYS A 80 -5.64 9.97 -9.13
CA LYS A 80 -6.06 10.44 -7.80
C LYS A 80 -6.00 9.29 -6.80
N VAL A 81 -5.45 9.55 -5.60
CA VAL A 81 -5.42 8.58 -4.50
C VAL A 81 -6.16 9.13 -3.30
N ILE A 82 -7.11 8.38 -2.79
CA ILE A 82 -7.85 8.63 -1.56
C ILE A 82 -7.54 7.52 -0.56
N VAL A 83 -7.70 7.78 0.72
CA VAL A 83 -7.36 6.85 1.81
C VAL A 83 -8.54 6.67 2.74
N TYR A 84 -8.81 5.43 3.14
CA TYR A 84 -9.65 5.11 4.28
C TYR A 84 -8.78 4.48 5.37
N GLU A 85 -8.55 5.20 6.45
CA GLU A 85 -7.78 4.72 7.61
C GLU A 85 -8.38 5.30 8.90
N PRO A 86 -9.14 4.52 9.67
CA PRO A 86 -9.81 5.01 10.88
C PRO A 86 -8.86 5.58 11.94
N LEU A 87 -7.59 5.18 11.92
CA LEU A 87 -6.58 5.65 12.87
C LEU A 87 -6.04 7.05 12.54
N ILE A 88 -6.28 7.55 11.33
CA ILE A 88 -5.86 8.89 10.90
C ILE A 88 -7.01 9.85 11.10
N LYS A 89 -6.83 10.83 11.99
CA LYS A 89 -7.82 11.89 12.26
C LYS A 89 -7.66 13.11 11.35
N GLU A 90 -6.51 13.26 10.73
CA GLU A 90 -6.21 14.34 9.81
C GLU A 90 -6.98 14.16 8.50
N LYS A 91 -7.40 15.28 7.90
CA LYS A 91 -8.11 15.25 6.61
C LYS A 91 -7.27 14.84 5.42
N GLN A 92 -5.95 14.87 5.57
CA GLN A 92 -5.00 14.52 4.52
C GLN A 92 -3.85 13.66 5.06
N PHE A 93 -3.43 12.71 4.25
CA PHE A 93 -2.26 11.87 4.49
C PHE A 93 -1.42 11.79 3.20
N PHE A 94 -0.16 12.28 3.26
CA PHE A 94 0.72 12.36 2.09
C PHE A 94 0.03 12.97 0.85
N ASN A 95 -0.63 14.12 1.03
CA ASN A 95 -1.40 14.79 -0.03
C ASN A 95 -2.49 13.91 -0.67
N SER A 96 -3.05 12.98 0.09
CA SER A 96 -4.25 12.23 -0.24
C SER A 96 -5.33 12.54 0.76
N GLU A 97 -6.54 12.70 0.29
CA GLU A 97 -7.72 12.93 1.12
C GLU A 97 -8.02 11.68 1.95
N VAL A 98 -8.28 11.87 3.25
CA VAL A 98 -8.62 10.78 4.18
C VAL A 98 -10.12 10.80 4.44
N TYR A 99 -10.75 9.67 4.17
CA TYR A 99 -12.17 9.42 4.39
C TYR A 99 -12.38 8.75 5.74
N GLN A 100 -13.36 9.22 6.49
CA GLN A 100 -13.81 8.59 7.74
C GLN A 100 -15.09 7.76 7.50
N ASP A 101 -15.83 8.06 6.44
CA ASP A 101 -17.00 7.33 6.01
C ASP A 101 -16.61 6.28 4.98
N LEU A 102 -16.81 5.00 5.33
CA LEU A 102 -16.46 3.88 4.47
C LEU A 102 -17.33 3.80 3.21
N GLU A 103 -18.62 4.10 3.33
CA GLU A 103 -19.54 4.03 2.20
C GLU A 103 -19.24 5.11 1.16
N LEU A 104 -18.94 6.33 1.64
CA LEU A 104 -18.49 7.41 0.77
C LEU A 104 -17.16 7.06 0.09
N PHE A 105 -16.20 6.49 0.83
CA PHE A 105 -14.93 6.02 0.27
C PHE A 105 -15.13 4.98 -0.84
N LYS A 106 -15.97 3.96 -0.60
CA LYS A 106 -16.29 2.92 -1.59
C LYS A 106 -16.92 3.50 -2.86
N LYS A 107 -17.78 4.49 -2.69
CA LYS A 107 -18.47 5.17 -3.80
C LYS A 107 -17.49 5.97 -4.66
N GLU A 108 -16.58 6.70 -4.05
CA GLU A 108 -15.62 7.58 -4.73
C GLU A 108 -14.47 6.82 -5.39
N ALA A 109 -14.13 5.62 -4.91
CA ALA A 109 -13.08 4.80 -5.48
C ALA A 109 -13.56 4.01 -6.70
N ASP A 110 -12.84 4.12 -7.82
CA ASP A 110 -13.02 3.23 -8.98
C ASP A 110 -12.34 1.87 -8.74
N LEU A 111 -11.20 1.89 -8.04
CA LEU A 111 -10.41 0.72 -7.66
C LEU A 111 -10.00 0.85 -6.19
N ILE A 112 -10.14 -0.22 -5.42
CA ILE A 112 -9.77 -0.25 -4.01
C ILE A 112 -8.55 -1.16 -3.82
N LEU A 113 -7.42 -0.56 -3.47
CA LEU A 113 -6.21 -1.27 -3.10
C LEU A 113 -6.26 -1.65 -1.63
N CYS A 114 -6.19 -2.93 -1.32
CA CYS A 114 -6.08 -3.44 0.04
C CYS A 114 -4.98 -4.49 0.17
N ASN A 115 -4.35 -4.56 1.34
CA ASN A 115 -3.35 -5.58 1.63
C ASN A 115 -3.98 -6.97 1.74
N ARG A 116 -5.11 -7.04 2.42
CA ARG A 116 -5.87 -8.26 2.71
C ARG A 116 -7.33 -8.05 2.43
N SER A 117 -8.00 -9.11 2.05
CA SER A 117 -9.46 -9.11 1.98
C SER A 117 -10.06 -8.81 3.35
N HIS A 118 -11.10 -8.00 3.37
CA HIS A 118 -11.79 -7.62 4.61
C HIS A 118 -13.30 -7.74 4.42
N PRO A 119 -14.04 -8.20 5.47
CA PRO A 119 -15.50 -8.31 5.40
C PRO A 119 -16.22 -7.03 4.99
N ASP A 120 -15.69 -5.89 5.38
CA ASP A 120 -16.23 -4.55 5.05
C ASP A 120 -16.24 -4.24 3.54
N LEU A 121 -15.50 -4.99 2.72
CA LEU A 121 -15.37 -4.79 1.28
C LEU A 121 -16.11 -5.84 0.46
N LYS A 122 -16.95 -6.70 1.09
CA LYS A 122 -17.66 -7.79 0.39
C LYS A 122 -18.61 -7.29 -0.69
N ASP A 123 -19.18 -6.12 -0.50
CA ASP A 123 -20.14 -5.47 -1.40
C ASP A 123 -19.51 -4.83 -2.65
N VAL A 124 -18.19 -4.66 -2.66
CA VAL A 124 -17.42 -4.01 -3.74
C VAL A 124 -16.27 -4.88 -4.26
N GLN A 125 -16.46 -6.19 -4.29
CA GLN A 125 -15.43 -7.17 -4.70
C GLN A 125 -14.90 -6.93 -6.12
N ASP A 126 -15.73 -6.45 -7.01
CA ASP A 126 -15.40 -6.10 -8.39
C ASP A 126 -14.42 -4.94 -8.52
N LYS A 127 -14.32 -4.10 -7.49
CA LYS A 127 -13.38 -2.98 -7.42
C LYS A 127 -12.08 -3.30 -6.68
N ILE A 128 -11.94 -4.50 -6.09
CA ILE A 128 -10.80 -4.80 -5.21
C ILE A 128 -9.57 -5.19 -6.03
N PHE A 129 -8.47 -4.55 -5.72
CA PHE A 129 -7.13 -4.95 -6.12
C PHE A 129 -6.33 -5.38 -4.88
N THR A 130 -6.06 -6.66 -4.78
CA THR A 130 -5.24 -7.23 -3.71
C THR A 130 -4.26 -8.25 -4.27
N ARG A 131 -3.18 -8.50 -3.53
CA ARG A 131 -2.22 -9.58 -3.80
C ARG A 131 -2.30 -10.67 -2.72
N ASP A 132 -3.31 -10.62 -1.89
CA ASP A 132 -3.66 -11.69 -0.96
C ASP A 132 -4.32 -12.84 -1.74
N LEU A 133 -3.50 -13.81 -2.15
CA LEU A 133 -3.94 -14.93 -3.00
C LEU A 133 -4.67 -16.01 -2.22
N PHE A 134 -4.48 -16.07 -0.91
CA PHE A 134 -4.94 -17.19 -0.09
C PHE A 134 -5.99 -16.78 0.95
N ASN A 135 -6.27 -15.49 1.11
CA ASN A 135 -7.14 -14.94 2.15
C ASN A 135 -6.78 -15.48 3.55
N GLN A 136 -5.46 -15.58 3.81
CA GLN A 136 -4.93 -16.09 5.07
C GLN A 136 -4.28 -14.96 5.85
N ASP A 137 -4.53 -14.95 7.14
CA ASP A 137 -3.90 -14.05 8.12
C ASP A 137 -2.46 -14.45 8.48
#